data_f2f35a15b23b6ff1fe5bd89001f56c2a
#
_entry.id   f2f35a15b23b6ff1fe5bd89001f56c2a
#
_cell.length_a   1.000
_cell.length_b   1.000
_cell.length_c   1.000
_cell.angle_alpha   90.00
_cell.angle_beta   90.00
_cell.angle_gamma   90.00
#
_symmetry.space_group_name_H-M   'P 1'
#
loop_
_entity.id
_entity.type
_entity.pdbx_description
1 polymer ?
#
loop_
_entity_poly.entity_id
_entity_poly.type
_entity_poly.pdbx_seq_one_letter_code
_entity_poly.pdbx_strand_id
1 'polypeptide(L)'
;MKIEAIFFDIDGTLVSFNTHTIPPSTIEVIKKVRRKGVKVFIATGRPKPFINNLGDLEYDGILSFSGACCEDNDGNVLFQENIDRSDLLKVITYHKEHPIPIAFASEKEIFITSTNETTKEVYTLLDIKDYGKIRPIEDCLDINPIQIIAFFEEIEEKHIMEKVLPDCEAFRWHPAFADIVKKGVSKATGISRVLSLYNIPLENVMAFGDGGNDIAMLDYVPHSVAMGNANEEVKRHARYTTDTIDNDGVAKMLEKTILN
;
A
#
# COMPACT_ATOMS: atom_id res chain seq x y z
N MET A 1 -5.65 1.42 27.26
CA MET A 1 -5.74 0.64 26.02
C MET A 1 -4.41 -0.07 25.85
N LYS A 2 -4.40 -1.41 25.61
CA LYS A 2 -3.16 -2.15 25.34
C LYS A 2 -3.01 -2.23 23.82
N ILE A 3 -1.97 -1.63 23.26
CA ILE A 3 -1.61 -1.79 21.83
C ILE A 3 -0.35 -2.64 21.75
N GLU A 4 -0.38 -3.66 20.89
CA GLU A 4 0.72 -4.59 20.67
C GLU A 4 1.31 -4.48 19.26
N ALA A 5 0.51 -3.99 18.28
CA ALA A 5 0.98 -3.73 16.93
C ALA A 5 0.34 -2.47 16.35
N ILE A 6 1.10 -1.79 15.49
CA ILE A 6 0.64 -0.63 14.72
C ILE A 6 1.01 -0.85 13.25
N PHE A 7 0.05 -0.57 12.38
CA PHE A 7 0.23 -0.57 10.93
C PHE A 7 0.13 0.84 10.39
N PHE A 8 1.09 1.24 9.57
CA PHE A 8 1.12 2.57 8.96
C PHE A 8 1.12 2.44 7.43
N ASP A 9 0.26 3.19 6.76
CA ASP A 9 0.47 3.48 5.35
C ASP A 9 1.66 4.42 5.17
N ILE A 10 2.18 4.53 3.93
CA ILE A 10 3.33 5.37 3.60
C ILE A 10 2.88 6.76 3.13
N ASP A 11 2.24 6.83 1.98
CA ASP A 11 2.04 8.07 1.22
C ASP A 11 0.87 8.88 1.75
N GLY A 12 1.14 10.06 2.31
CA GLY A 12 0.14 10.87 2.99
C GLY A 12 -0.10 10.50 4.46
N THR A 13 0.50 9.39 4.93
CA THR A 13 0.42 8.94 6.32
C THR A 13 1.75 9.06 7.05
N LEU A 14 2.79 8.34 6.64
CA LEU A 14 4.15 8.47 7.17
C LEU A 14 4.97 9.49 6.38
N VAL A 15 4.85 9.49 5.05
CA VAL A 15 5.64 10.31 4.14
C VAL A 15 4.77 11.41 3.55
N SER A 16 5.17 12.67 3.77
CA SER A 16 4.47 13.84 3.23
C SER A 16 4.69 13.96 1.72
N PHE A 17 3.62 14.24 0.99
CA PHE A 17 3.70 14.59 -0.44
C PHE A 17 4.44 15.92 -0.71
N ASN A 18 4.56 16.80 0.31
CA ASN A 18 5.25 18.09 0.18
C ASN A 18 6.76 17.96 0.34
N THR A 19 7.22 17.09 1.24
CA THR A 19 8.65 16.96 1.61
C THR A 19 9.27 15.65 1.15
N HIS A 20 8.47 14.66 0.79
CA HIS A 20 8.85 13.27 0.48
C HIS A 20 9.66 12.60 1.59
N THR A 21 9.44 13.03 2.83
CA THR A 21 10.13 12.52 4.03
C THR A 21 9.14 12.27 5.17
N ILE A 22 9.57 11.44 6.12
CA ILE A 22 8.84 11.23 7.39
C ILE A 22 9.19 12.39 8.35
N PRO A 23 8.20 13.06 8.98
CA PRO A 23 8.49 14.08 9.98
C PRO A 23 9.38 13.53 11.11
N PRO A 24 10.42 14.25 11.54
CA PRO A 24 11.32 13.79 12.62
C PRO A 24 10.60 13.44 13.92
N SER A 25 9.56 14.19 14.28
CA SER A 25 8.69 13.93 15.43
C SER A 25 8.05 12.54 15.35
N THR A 26 7.58 12.14 14.16
CA THR A 26 6.98 10.82 13.92
C THR A 26 8.01 9.71 14.13
N ILE A 27 9.23 9.84 13.60
CA ILE A 27 10.31 8.87 13.80
C ILE A 27 10.63 8.71 15.29
N GLU A 28 10.78 9.83 16.01
CA GLU A 28 11.09 9.84 17.43
C GLU A 28 9.99 9.17 18.28
N VAL A 29 8.73 9.44 17.98
CA VAL A 29 7.60 8.86 18.71
C VAL A 29 7.47 7.36 18.42
N ILE A 30 7.64 6.91 17.17
CA ILE A 30 7.64 5.49 16.82
C ILE A 30 8.77 4.76 17.54
N LYS A 31 9.98 5.33 17.62
CA LYS A 31 11.07 4.74 18.43
C LYS A 31 10.68 4.57 19.90
N LYS A 32 10.00 5.55 20.51
CA LYS A 32 9.51 5.44 21.90
C LYS A 32 8.46 4.35 22.06
N VAL A 33 7.53 4.24 21.12
CA VAL A 33 6.48 3.22 21.08
C VAL A 33 7.08 1.82 20.96
N ARG A 34 8.06 1.63 20.06
CA ARG A 34 8.79 0.36 19.92
C ARG A 34 9.54 -0.06 21.19
N ARG A 35 10.13 0.91 21.93
CA ARG A 35 10.78 0.64 23.24
C ARG A 35 9.79 0.13 24.29
N LYS A 36 8.49 0.39 24.14
CA LYS A 36 7.44 -0.21 25.00
C LYS A 36 7.05 -1.63 24.56
N GLY A 37 7.69 -2.19 23.54
CA GLY A 37 7.44 -3.54 23.02
C GLY A 37 6.32 -3.60 21.99
N VAL A 38 5.83 -2.46 21.49
CA VAL A 38 4.83 -2.44 20.43
C VAL A 38 5.52 -2.69 19.07
N LYS A 39 4.99 -3.63 18.31
CA LYS A 39 5.47 -3.92 16.96
C LYS A 39 4.98 -2.89 15.96
N VAL A 40 5.83 -2.54 15.00
CA VAL A 40 5.54 -1.56 13.97
C VAL A 40 5.64 -2.21 12.60
N PHE A 41 4.58 -2.12 11.83
CA PHE A 41 4.50 -2.62 10.46
C PHE A 41 4.15 -1.50 9.49
N ILE A 42 4.70 -1.58 8.30
CA ILE A 42 4.30 -0.75 7.17
C ILE A 42 3.24 -1.51 6.38
N ALA A 43 2.18 -0.84 5.92
CA ALA A 43 1.12 -1.43 5.11
C ALA A 43 0.83 -0.52 3.92
N THR A 44 1.41 -0.82 2.75
CA THR A 44 1.42 0.07 1.59
C THR A 44 0.91 -0.60 0.32
N GLY A 45 0.35 0.22 -0.59
CA GLY A 45 0.09 -0.16 -1.97
C GLY A 45 1.34 -0.24 -2.84
N ARG A 46 2.44 0.38 -2.40
CA ARG A 46 3.69 0.39 -3.16
C ARG A 46 4.23 -1.03 -3.37
N PRO A 47 4.68 -1.35 -4.61
CA PRO A 47 5.59 -2.47 -4.84
C PRO A 47 6.88 -2.30 -4.05
N LYS A 48 7.47 -3.40 -3.58
CA LYS A 48 8.73 -3.38 -2.82
C LYS A 48 9.85 -2.54 -3.48
N PRO A 49 10.11 -2.65 -4.81
CA PRO A 49 11.15 -1.83 -5.45
C PRO A 49 10.91 -0.31 -5.36
N PHE A 50 9.69 0.13 -5.05
CA PHE A 50 9.34 1.55 -4.90
C PHE A 50 9.34 2.04 -3.45
N ILE A 51 9.69 1.20 -2.48
CA ILE A 51 9.80 1.57 -1.07
C ILE A 51 11.23 2.01 -0.79
N ASN A 52 11.49 3.31 -0.93
CA ASN A 52 12.82 3.92 -0.80
C ASN A 52 12.83 5.19 0.06
N ASN A 53 11.71 5.52 0.69
CA ASN A 53 11.46 6.79 1.37
C ASN A 53 11.19 6.66 2.88
N LEU A 54 11.48 5.51 3.48
CA LEU A 54 11.29 5.28 4.92
C LEU A 54 12.44 5.83 5.79
N GLY A 55 13.59 6.21 5.19
CA GLY A 55 14.74 6.76 5.90
C GLY A 55 15.20 5.87 7.06
N ASP A 56 15.38 6.48 8.24
CA ASP A 56 15.85 5.80 9.46
C ASP A 56 14.70 5.19 10.30
N LEU A 57 13.51 5.01 9.72
CA LEU A 57 12.39 4.40 10.42
C LEU A 57 12.67 2.93 10.70
N GLU A 58 12.63 2.55 11.98
CA GLU A 58 12.72 1.15 12.39
C GLU A 58 11.33 0.52 12.41
N TYR A 59 11.17 -0.66 11.79
CA TYR A 59 9.92 -1.44 11.73
C TYR A 59 10.20 -2.93 11.90
N ASP A 60 9.15 -3.72 12.13
CA ASP A 60 9.21 -5.18 12.34
C ASP A 60 8.85 -5.96 11.07
N GLY A 61 8.23 -5.32 10.07
CA GLY A 61 7.94 -5.91 8.77
C GLY A 61 7.20 -4.94 7.84
N ILE A 62 7.15 -5.31 6.56
CA ILE A 62 6.47 -4.55 5.50
C ILE A 62 5.42 -5.43 4.84
N LEU A 63 4.19 -4.94 4.82
CA LEU A 63 3.07 -5.44 4.05
C LEU A 63 2.95 -4.57 2.79
N SER A 64 3.49 -5.03 1.68
CA SER A 64 3.55 -4.35 0.39
C SER A 64 2.51 -4.88 -0.61
N PHE A 65 2.43 -4.26 -1.80
CA PHE A 65 1.51 -4.68 -2.87
C PHE A 65 0.06 -4.77 -2.37
N SER A 66 -0.41 -3.73 -1.66
CA SER A 66 -1.76 -3.67 -1.08
C SER A 66 -2.12 -4.86 -0.17
N GLY A 67 -1.13 -5.53 0.42
CA GLY A 67 -1.33 -6.68 1.30
C GLY A 67 -1.02 -8.04 0.67
N ALA A 68 -0.60 -8.08 -0.60
CA ALA A 68 -0.26 -9.32 -1.29
C ALA A 68 1.05 -9.94 -0.83
N CYS A 69 1.98 -9.15 -0.30
CA CYS A 69 3.29 -9.65 0.17
C CYS A 69 3.61 -9.07 1.54
N CYS A 70 4.15 -9.91 2.42
CA CYS A 70 4.71 -9.49 3.70
C CYS A 70 6.11 -10.02 3.87
N GLU A 71 7.01 -9.13 4.30
CA GLU A 71 8.38 -9.46 4.68
C GLU A 71 8.65 -8.99 6.11
N ASP A 72 9.51 -9.71 6.81
CA ASP A 72 10.05 -9.25 8.09
C ASP A 72 11.18 -8.21 7.87
N ASN A 73 11.72 -7.68 8.98
CA ASN A 73 12.80 -6.69 8.94
C ASN A 73 14.16 -7.25 8.44
N ASP A 74 14.30 -8.57 8.36
CA ASP A 74 15.47 -9.25 7.81
C ASP A 74 15.32 -9.52 6.30
N GLY A 75 14.16 -9.17 5.71
CA GLY A 75 13.83 -9.36 4.30
C GLY A 75 13.34 -10.77 3.96
N ASN A 76 12.98 -11.59 4.96
CA ASN A 76 12.39 -12.89 4.70
C ASN A 76 10.93 -12.74 4.34
N VAL A 77 10.51 -13.30 3.21
CA VAL A 77 9.11 -13.34 2.78
C VAL A 77 8.31 -14.26 3.69
N LEU A 78 7.36 -13.71 4.42
CA LEU A 78 6.46 -14.45 5.31
C LEU A 78 5.28 -15.05 4.56
N PHE A 79 4.76 -14.32 3.57
CA PHE A 79 3.76 -14.79 2.62
C PHE A 79 3.72 -13.91 1.37
N GLN A 80 3.20 -14.48 0.26
CA GLN A 80 3.05 -13.79 -1.02
C GLN A 80 1.89 -14.38 -1.81
N GLU A 81 1.15 -13.52 -2.51
CA GLU A 81 0.06 -13.88 -3.44
C GLU A 81 0.35 -13.28 -4.81
N ASN A 82 0.52 -14.11 -5.82
CA ASN A 82 0.79 -13.66 -7.19
C ASN A 82 -0.49 -13.61 -8.01
N ILE A 83 -0.50 -12.79 -9.07
CA ILE A 83 -1.53 -12.80 -10.10
C ILE A 83 -1.47 -14.14 -10.84
N ASP A 84 -2.62 -14.77 -11.03
CA ASP A 84 -2.67 -16.06 -11.70
C ASP A 84 -2.30 -15.92 -13.20
N ARG A 85 -1.58 -16.90 -13.73
CA ARG A 85 -1.13 -16.88 -15.14
C ARG A 85 -2.29 -16.73 -16.12
N SER A 86 -3.46 -17.29 -15.82
CA SER A 86 -4.68 -17.14 -16.63
C SER A 86 -5.13 -15.70 -16.76
N ASP A 87 -4.99 -14.90 -15.68
CA ASP A 87 -5.34 -13.48 -15.69
C ASP A 87 -4.32 -12.65 -16.44
N LEU A 88 -3.04 -12.99 -16.35
CA LEU A 88 -2.00 -12.36 -17.18
C LEU A 88 -2.27 -12.56 -18.69
N LEU A 89 -2.71 -13.74 -19.10
CA LEU A 89 -3.08 -13.99 -20.49
C LEU A 89 -4.30 -13.17 -20.95
N LYS A 90 -5.28 -12.95 -20.06
CA LYS A 90 -6.43 -12.07 -20.33
C LYS A 90 -5.98 -10.61 -20.49
N VAL A 91 -5.07 -10.14 -19.62
CA VAL A 91 -4.50 -8.77 -19.71
C VAL A 91 -3.74 -8.59 -21.03
N ILE A 92 -2.90 -9.56 -21.41
CA ILE A 92 -2.18 -9.52 -22.70
C ILE A 92 -3.17 -9.40 -23.87
N THR A 93 -4.25 -10.19 -23.85
CA THR A 93 -5.27 -10.17 -24.90
C THR A 93 -5.99 -8.81 -24.95
N TYR A 94 -6.41 -8.29 -23.80
CA TYR A 94 -7.08 -7.00 -23.69
C TYR A 94 -6.19 -5.86 -24.17
N HIS A 95 -4.91 -5.85 -23.76
CA HIS A 95 -3.95 -4.80 -24.11
C HIS A 95 -3.69 -4.70 -25.63
N LYS A 96 -3.79 -5.82 -26.40
CA LYS A 96 -3.63 -5.78 -27.86
C LYS A 96 -4.71 -4.97 -28.56
N GLU A 97 -5.93 -4.96 -27.99
CA GLU A 97 -7.07 -4.20 -28.50
C GLU A 97 -7.17 -2.80 -27.88
N HIS A 98 -6.71 -2.67 -26.64
CA HIS A 98 -6.77 -1.44 -25.83
C HIS A 98 -5.38 -1.13 -25.26
N PRO A 99 -4.44 -0.58 -26.06
CA PRO A 99 -3.09 -0.30 -25.60
C PRO A 99 -3.06 0.85 -24.61
N ILE A 100 -2.83 0.53 -23.34
CA ILE A 100 -2.66 1.47 -22.21
C ILE A 100 -1.32 1.19 -21.53
N PRO A 101 -0.70 2.15 -20.83
CA PRO A 101 0.45 1.86 -19.99
C PRO A 101 0.07 0.89 -18.86
N ILE A 102 0.83 -0.21 -18.73
CA ILE A 102 0.65 -1.19 -17.66
C ILE A 102 2.03 -1.52 -17.10
N ALA A 103 2.21 -1.37 -15.78
CA ALA A 103 3.38 -1.88 -15.10
C ALA A 103 3.06 -3.20 -14.39
N PHE A 104 4.02 -4.12 -14.43
CA PHE A 104 3.98 -5.40 -13.73
C PHE A 104 5.08 -5.43 -12.68
N ALA A 105 4.70 -5.68 -11.45
CA ALA A 105 5.60 -5.66 -10.31
C ALA A 105 5.67 -7.02 -9.62
N SER A 106 6.88 -7.55 -9.47
CA SER A 106 7.22 -8.69 -8.65
C SER A 106 8.02 -8.25 -7.43
N GLU A 107 8.38 -9.18 -6.56
CA GLU A 107 9.26 -8.90 -5.41
C GLU A 107 10.62 -8.32 -5.86
N LYS A 108 11.13 -8.73 -7.02
CA LYS A 108 12.50 -8.46 -7.48
C LYS A 108 12.62 -7.34 -8.49
N GLU A 109 11.61 -7.20 -9.33
CA GLU A 109 11.67 -6.26 -10.46
C GLU A 109 10.30 -5.69 -10.80
N ILE A 110 10.36 -4.57 -11.51
CA ILE A 110 9.20 -3.94 -12.12
C ILE A 110 9.56 -3.55 -13.56
N PHE A 111 8.59 -3.67 -14.46
CA PHE A 111 8.69 -3.10 -15.80
C PHE A 111 7.36 -2.51 -16.24
N ILE A 112 7.37 -1.65 -17.24
CA ILE A 112 6.18 -1.00 -17.80
C ILE A 112 6.12 -1.25 -19.32
N THR A 113 4.90 -1.39 -19.85
CA THR A 113 4.72 -1.63 -21.31
C THR A 113 4.97 -0.38 -22.15
N SER A 114 4.61 0.78 -21.63
CA SER A 114 4.79 2.08 -22.29
C SER A 114 4.66 3.21 -21.24
N THR A 115 4.99 4.43 -21.63
CA THR A 115 4.81 5.64 -20.79
C THR A 115 4.08 6.72 -21.59
N ASN A 116 3.33 7.57 -20.88
CA ASN A 116 2.73 8.79 -21.39
C ASN A 116 2.89 9.92 -20.36
N GLU A 117 2.31 11.08 -20.59
CA GLU A 117 2.40 12.20 -19.64
C GLU A 117 1.77 11.86 -18.28
N THR A 118 0.64 11.17 -18.27
CA THR A 118 -0.04 10.74 -17.04
C THR A 118 0.83 9.82 -16.18
N THR A 119 1.51 8.83 -16.79
CA THR A 119 2.44 7.96 -16.05
C THR A 119 3.60 8.75 -15.44
N LYS A 120 4.13 9.74 -16.16
CA LYS A 120 5.23 10.58 -15.66
C LYS A 120 4.77 11.47 -14.50
N GLU A 121 3.58 12.05 -14.60
CA GLU A 121 2.99 12.87 -13.53
C GLU A 121 2.81 12.05 -12.24
N VAL A 122 2.25 10.85 -12.34
CA VAL A 122 2.06 9.95 -11.19
C VAL A 122 3.39 9.55 -10.55
N TYR A 123 4.37 9.13 -11.36
CA TYR A 123 5.68 8.75 -10.82
C TYR A 123 6.44 9.94 -10.23
N THR A 124 6.24 11.14 -10.76
CA THR A 124 6.79 12.37 -10.18
C THR A 124 6.13 12.69 -8.84
N LEU A 125 4.81 12.57 -8.74
CA LEU A 125 4.04 12.77 -7.49
C LEU A 125 4.55 11.83 -6.37
N LEU A 126 4.90 10.59 -6.73
CA LEU A 126 5.39 9.57 -5.79
C LEU A 126 6.91 9.63 -5.55
N ASP A 127 7.64 10.58 -6.16
CA ASP A 127 9.12 10.66 -6.20
C ASP A 127 9.78 9.35 -6.68
N ILE A 128 9.13 8.66 -7.62
CA ILE A 128 9.66 7.44 -8.25
C ILE A 128 10.46 7.85 -9.48
N LYS A 129 11.80 7.75 -9.39
CA LYS A 129 12.72 8.11 -10.47
C LYS A 129 13.00 6.98 -11.43
N ASP A 130 12.96 5.74 -10.94
CA ASP A 130 13.15 4.53 -11.74
C ASP A 130 11.90 3.65 -11.64
N TYR A 131 11.06 3.73 -12.64
CA TYR A 131 9.83 2.92 -12.76
C TYR A 131 10.03 1.65 -13.58
N GLY A 132 11.29 1.24 -13.76
CA GLY A 132 11.66 0.05 -14.51
C GLY A 132 11.83 0.30 -16.01
N LYS A 133 12.18 -0.76 -16.73
CA LYS A 133 12.41 -0.73 -18.18
C LYS A 133 11.08 -0.85 -18.93
N ILE A 134 11.03 -0.24 -20.12
CA ILE A 134 9.94 -0.52 -21.07
C ILE A 134 10.21 -1.88 -21.70
N ARG A 135 9.23 -2.79 -21.58
CA ARG A 135 9.32 -4.18 -22.07
C ARG A 135 8.01 -4.59 -22.76
N PRO A 136 8.05 -5.61 -23.66
CA PRO A 136 6.83 -6.22 -24.19
C PRO A 136 5.93 -6.75 -23.08
N ILE A 137 4.61 -6.68 -23.27
CA ILE A 137 3.65 -7.12 -22.25
C ILE A 137 3.78 -8.61 -21.93
N GLU A 138 4.17 -9.42 -22.91
CA GLU A 138 4.35 -10.87 -22.78
C GLU A 138 5.38 -11.24 -21.70
N ASP A 139 6.34 -10.36 -21.42
CA ASP A 139 7.37 -10.56 -20.39
C ASP A 139 6.77 -10.67 -18.96
N CYS A 140 5.51 -10.26 -18.77
CA CYS A 140 4.82 -10.45 -17.49
C CYS A 140 4.68 -11.93 -17.10
N LEU A 141 4.70 -12.85 -18.08
CA LEU A 141 4.61 -14.28 -17.83
C LEU A 141 5.87 -14.87 -17.21
N ASP A 142 7.01 -14.16 -17.30
CA ASP A 142 8.32 -14.64 -16.84
C ASP A 142 8.65 -14.13 -15.43
N ILE A 143 8.08 -12.99 -15.02
CA ILE A 143 8.40 -12.37 -13.72
C ILE A 143 7.47 -12.79 -12.57
N ASN A 144 6.37 -13.52 -12.88
CA ASN A 144 5.37 -13.95 -11.91
C ASN A 144 4.88 -12.77 -11.02
N PRO A 145 4.20 -11.75 -11.57
CA PRO A 145 3.90 -10.52 -10.88
C PRO A 145 2.93 -10.72 -9.70
N ILE A 146 3.13 -9.89 -8.67
CA ILE A 146 2.26 -9.79 -7.50
C ILE A 146 1.18 -8.73 -7.74
N GLN A 147 1.52 -7.68 -8.49
CA GLN A 147 0.65 -6.52 -8.73
C GLN A 147 0.78 -6.06 -10.17
N ILE A 148 -0.35 -5.63 -10.72
CA ILE A 148 -0.44 -4.90 -11.98
C ILE A 148 -0.81 -3.46 -11.64
N ILE A 149 -0.09 -2.47 -12.17
CA ILE A 149 -0.41 -1.04 -12.07
C ILE A 149 -0.90 -0.63 -13.46
N ALA A 150 -2.20 -0.45 -13.62
CA ALA A 150 -2.82 -0.18 -14.91
C ALA A 150 -3.34 1.25 -15.00
N PHE A 151 -2.91 1.98 -16.02
CA PHE A 151 -3.26 3.39 -16.22
C PHE A 151 -4.49 3.51 -17.13
N PHE A 152 -5.66 3.58 -16.51
CA PHE A 152 -6.96 3.73 -17.18
C PHE A 152 -7.89 4.62 -16.33
N GLU A 153 -8.91 5.20 -16.97
CA GLU A 153 -9.88 6.06 -16.30
C GLU A 153 -10.88 5.23 -15.46
N GLU A 154 -11.41 5.82 -14.39
CA GLU A 154 -12.34 5.15 -13.46
C GLU A 154 -13.57 4.54 -14.17
N ILE A 155 -14.03 5.18 -15.24
CA ILE A 155 -15.19 4.70 -16.01
C ILE A 155 -14.95 3.31 -16.65
N GLU A 156 -13.70 2.96 -16.92
CA GLU A 156 -13.32 1.68 -17.53
C GLU A 156 -13.19 0.56 -16.49
N GLU A 157 -12.98 0.92 -15.20
CA GLU A 157 -12.66 -0.02 -14.12
C GLU A 157 -13.68 -1.13 -14.00
N LYS A 158 -14.97 -0.78 -14.01
CA LYS A 158 -16.03 -1.78 -13.89
C LYS A 158 -15.97 -2.82 -15.01
N HIS A 159 -15.75 -2.37 -16.26
CA HIS A 159 -15.64 -3.29 -17.39
C HIS A 159 -14.41 -4.20 -17.25
N ILE A 160 -13.25 -3.61 -16.93
CA ILE A 160 -11.99 -4.36 -16.79
C ILE A 160 -12.12 -5.40 -15.67
N MET A 161 -12.59 -5.01 -14.49
CA MET A 161 -12.67 -5.92 -13.35
C MET A 161 -13.75 -7.00 -13.49
N GLU A 162 -14.91 -6.67 -14.10
CA GLU A 162 -15.98 -7.67 -14.25
C GLU A 162 -15.78 -8.61 -15.46
N LYS A 163 -15.14 -8.14 -16.54
CA LYS A 163 -15.08 -8.88 -17.82
C LYS A 163 -13.69 -9.40 -18.16
N VAL A 164 -12.63 -8.67 -17.78
CA VAL A 164 -11.26 -9.07 -18.10
C VAL A 164 -10.61 -9.77 -16.90
N LEU A 165 -10.73 -9.20 -15.71
CA LEU A 165 -10.04 -9.65 -14.50
C LEU A 165 -11.00 -9.95 -13.32
N PRO A 166 -12.02 -10.84 -13.48
CA PRO A 166 -12.99 -11.13 -12.42
C PRO A 166 -12.39 -11.82 -11.19
N ASP A 167 -11.19 -12.36 -11.32
CA ASP A 167 -10.45 -13.04 -10.25
C ASP A 167 -9.38 -12.14 -9.60
N CYS A 168 -9.45 -10.82 -9.90
CA CYS A 168 -8.60 -9.79 -9.30
C CYS A 168 -9.44 -8.73 -8.59
N GLU A 169 -8.78 -7.89 -7.80
CA GLU A 169 -9.32 -6.69 -7.16
C GLU A 169 -8.48 -5.47 -7.52
N ALA A 170 -9.15 -4.33 -7.74
CA ALA A 170 -8.52 -3.05 -8.03
C ALA A 170 -8.62 -2.11 -6.83
N PHE A 171 -7.54 -1.43 -6.51
CA PHE A 171 -7.46 -0.38 -5.51
C PHE A 171 -7.07 0.93 -6.19
N ARG A 172 -8.00 1.87 -6.19
CA ARG A 172 -7.81 3.20 -6.78
C ARG A 172 -7.71 4.25 -5.69
N TRP A 173 -6.57 4.91 -5.61
CA TRP A 173 -6.35 6.06 -4.73
C TRP A 173 -6.02 7.34 -5.53
N HIS A 174 -5.77 7.20 -6.84
CA HIS A 174 -5.55 8.30 -7.77
C HIS A 174 -6.41 8.09 -9.03
N PRO A 175 -7.02 9.12 -9.63
CA PRO A 175 -7.95 8.95 -10.77
C PRO A 175 -7.29 8.33 -12.02
N ALA A 176 -5.98 8.45 -12.17
CA ALA A 176 -5.26 8.03 -13.37
C ALA A 176 -4.92 6.54 -13.46
N PHE A 177 -4.98 5.79 -12.36
CA PHE A 177 -4.56 4.37 -12.35
C PHE A 177 -5.22 3.58 -11.24
N ALA A 178 -5.14 2.27 -11.36
CA ALA A 178 -5.50 1.33 -10.30
C ALA A 178 -4.38 0.31 -10.08
N ASP A 179 -4.17 -0.03 -8.80
CA ASP A 179 -3.37 -1.17 -8.36
C ASP A 179 -4.24 -2.40 -8.36
N ILE A 180 -3.88 -3.41 -9.17
CA ILE A 180 -4.64 -4.65 -9.34
C ILE A 180 -3.84 -5.79 -8.74
N VAL A 181 -4.48 -6.52 -7.83
CA VAL A 181 -3.92 -7.69 -7.14
C VAL A 181 -4.90 -8.87 -7.23
N LYS A 182 -4.47 -10.04 -6.80
CA LYS A 182 -5.33 -11.22 -6.74
C LYS A 182 -6.55 -10.96 -5.84
N LYS A 183 -7.70 -11.48 -6.21
CA LYS A 183 -8.95 -11.34 -5.45
C LYS A 183 -8.83 -11.86 -4.03
N GLY A 184 -9.43 -11.13 -3.09
CA GLY A 184 -9.35 -11.43 -1.65
C GLY A 184 -8.09 -10.89 -0.98
N VAL A 185 -7.19 -10.25 -1.73
CA VAL A 185 -6.04 -9.53 -1.18
C VAL A 185 -6.43 -8.09 -0.89
N SER A 186 -6.09 -7.64 0.31
CA SER A 186 -6.22 -6.24 0.75
C SER A 186 -5.27 -5.98 1.90
N LYS A 187 -5.04 -4.71 2.27
CA LYS A 187 -4.30 -4.38 3.50
C LYS A 187 -4.92 -5.07 4.73
N ALA A 188 -6.25 -5.16 4.80
CA ALA A 188 -6.96 -5.83 5.90
C ALA A 188 -6.64 -7.33 5.98
N THR A 189 -6.75 -8.05 4.86
CA THR A 189 -6.45 -9.49 4.83
C THR A 189 -4.97 -9.77 5.10
N GLY A 190 -4.08 -8.91 4.60
CA GLY A 190 -2.66 -8.97 4.90
C GLY A 190 -2.38 -8.76 6.40
N ILE A 191 -3.00 -7.74 7.02
CA ILE A 191 -2.91 -7.51 8.47
C ILE A 191 -3.40 -8.73 9.24
N SER A 192 -4.56 -9.31 8.89
CA SER A 192 -5.08 -10.51 9.53
C SER A 192 -4.08 -11.67 9.53
N ARG A 193 -3.36 -11.88 8.42
CA ARG A 193 -2.31 -12.90 8.31
C ARG A 193 -1.11 -12.58 9.20
N VAL A 194 -0.66 -11.32 9.22
CA VAL A 194 0.44 -10.88 10.11
C VAL A 194 0.05 -11.10 11.58
N LEU A 195 -1.15 -10.70 11.98
CA LEU A 195 -1.63 -10.90 13.36
C LEU A 195 -1.64 -12.36 13.76
N SER A 196 -2.05 -13.26 12.85
CA SER A 196 -2.04 -14.71 13.07
C SER A 196 -0.62 -15.24 13.24
N LEU A 197 0.35 -14.78 12.43
CA LEU A 197 1.75 -15.21 12.51
C LEU A 197 2.42 -14.76 13.82
N TYR A 198 2.09 -13.56 14.31
CA TYR A 198 2.67 -13.00 15.53
C TYR A 198 1.84 -13.27 16.80
N ASN A 199 0.69 -13.98 16.68
CA ASN A 199 -0.25 -14.23 17.77
C ASN A 199 -0.71 -12.95 18.48
N ILE A 200 -1.02 -11.90 17.71
CA ILE A 200 -1.49 -10.61 18.22
C ILE A 200 -3.02 -10.55 18.12
N PRO A 201 -3.74 -10.30 19.23
CA PRO A 201 -5.18 -10.09 19.20
C PRO A 201 -5.55 -8.81 18.44
N LEU A 202 -6.59 -8.87 17.61
CA LEU A 202 -7.03 -7.74 16.78
C LEU A 202 -7.41 -6.51 17.62
N GLU A 203 -8.00 -6.71 18.80
CA GLU A 203 -8.34 -5.64 19.74
C GLU A 203 -7.13 -4.84 20.26
N ASN A 204 -5.92 -5.35 20.10
CA ASN A 204 -4.67 -4.70 20.52
C ASN A 204 -3.91 -4.07 19.32
N VAL A 205 -4.63 -3.80 18.22
CA VAL A 205 -4.02 -3.28 16.98
C VAL A 205 -4.51 -1.87 16.69
N MET A 206 -3.58 -1.01 16.25
CA MET A 206 -3.87 0.31 15.72
C MET A 206 -3.42 0.39 14.25
N ALA A 207 -4.13 1.17 13.43
CA ALA A 207 -3.74 1.39 12.04
C ALA A 207 -3.93 2.85 11.64
N PHE A 208 -3.04 3.36 10.80
CA PHE A 208 -3.08 4.73 10.27
C PHE A 208 -3.13 4.69 8.74
N GLY A 209 -4.01 5.51 8.14
CA GLY A 209 -4.15 5.62 6.69
C GLY A 209 -4.80 6.94 6.28
N ASP A 210 -4.74 7.27 5.00
CA ASP A 210 -5.33 8.50 4.44
C ASP A 210 -5.98 8.32 3.06
N GLY A 211 -5.68 7.23 2.36
CA GLY A 211 -6.13 6.95 1.00
C GLY A 211 -7.33 6.00 0.91
N GLY A 212 -7.98 5.97 -0.27
CA GLY A 212 -9.08 5.04 -0.54
C GLY A 212 -8.68 3.56 -0.42
N ASN A 213 -7.42 3.23 -0.70
CA ASN A 213 -6.84 1.89 -0.53
C ASN A 213 -6.65 1.49 0.94
N ASP A 214 -6.81 2.42 1.91
CA ASP A 214 -6.76 2.16 3.35
C ASP A 214 -8.12 1.81 3.94
N ILE A 215 -9.22 2.08 3.25
CA ILE A 215 -10.58 1.91 3.77
C ILE A 215 -10.76 0.52 4.37
N ALA A 216 -10.36 -0.53 3.64
CA ALA A 216 -10.48 -1.90 4.14
C ALA A 216 -9.68 -2.13 5.44
N MET A 217 -8.51 -1.54 5.59
CA MET A 217 -7.69 -1.60 6.80
C MET A 217 -8.33 -0.81 7.94
N LEU A 218 -8.85 0.38 7.65
CA LEU A 218 -9.47 1.26 8.64
C LEU A 218 -10.79 0.66 9.20
N ASP A 219 -11.57 0.00 8.34
CA ASP A 219 -12.77 -0.74 8.77
C ASP A 219 -12.45 -1.97 9.61
N TYR A 220 -11.35 -2.68 9.26
CA TYR A 220 -10.98 -3.92 9.90
C TYR A 220 -10.37 -3.72 11.30
N VAL A 221 -9.53 -2.70 11.47
CA VAL A 221 -8.76 -2.48 12.71
C VAL A 221 -9.56 -1.64 13.72
N PRO A 222 -9.82 -2.14 14.96
CA PRO A 222 -10.67 -1.45 15.92
C PRO A 222 -10.15 -0.08 16.39
N HIS A 223 -8.83 0.14 16.34
CA HIS A 223 -8.22 1.42 16.69
C HIS A 223 -7.66 2.12 15.45
N SER A 224 -8.49 2.21 14.40
CA SER A 224 -8.13 2.87 13.16
C SER A 224 -8.12 4.39 13.28
N VAL A 225 -7.18 5.01 12.58
CA VAL A 225 -6.92 6.46 12.60
C VAL A 225 -6.81 6.95 11.16
N ALA A 226 -7.71 7.82 10.75
CA ALA A 226 -7.55 8.56 9.50
C ALA A 226 -6.69 9.80 9.74
N MET A 227 -5.80 10.08 8.81
CA MET A 227 -5.00 11.32 8.82
C MET A 227 -5.89 12.53 8.54
N GLY A 228 -5.50 13.70 9.06
CA GLY A 228 -6.24 14.96 8.85
C GLY A 228 -6.30 15.39 7.38
N ASN A 229 -5.30 15.00 6.57
CA ASN A 229 -5.27 15.21 5.12
C ASN A 229 -6.12 14.22 4.31
N ALA A 230 -6.65 13.16 4.91
CA ALA A 230 -7.58 12.25 4.24
C ALA A 230 -8.88 12.97 3.83
N ASN A 231 -9.51 12.49 2.77
CA ASN A 231 -10.82 12.98 2.39
C ASN A 231 -11.93 12.51 3.37
N GLU A 232 -13.12 13.11 3.29
CA GLU A 232 -14.21 12.83 4.22
C GLU A 232 -14.76 11.40 4.10
N GLU A 233 -14.60 10.75 2.95
CA GLU A 233 -14.99 9.36 2.76
C GLU A 233 -14.09 8.45 3.61
N VAL A 234 -12.78 8.55 3.47
CA VAL A 234 -11.81 7.78 4.25
C VAL A 234 -11.97 8.02 5.75
N LYS A 235 -12.17 9.29 6.18
CA LYS A 235 -12.37 9.61 7.61
C LYS A 235 -13.59 8.92 8.22
N ARG A 236 -14.66 8.68 7.46
CA ARG A 236 -15.86 7.97 7.95
C ARG A 236 -15.61 6.49 8.27
N HIS A 237 -14.59 5.88 7.68
CA HIS A 237 -14.19 4.49 7.92
C HIS A 237 -13.22 4.32 9.10
N ALA A 238 -12.70 5.41 9.66
CA ALA A 238 -11.81 5.35 10.80
C ALA A 238 -12.53 5.66 12.11
N ARG A 239 -12.11 5.01 13.19
CA ARG A 239 -12.60 5.29 14.54
C ARG A 239 -12.17 6.67 15.06
N TYR A 240 -10.97 7.11 14.68
CA TYR A 240 -10.38 8.37 15.07
C TYR A 240 -9.90 9.14 13.87
N THR A 241 -9.89 10.46 13.97
CA THR A 241 -9.17 11.34 13.06
C THR A 241 -8.08 12.06 13.84
N THR A 242 -6.87 12.10 13.27
CA THR A 242 -5.76 12.88 13.84
C THR A 242 -5.52 14.16 13.03
N ASP A 243 -4.43 14.87 13.29
CA ASP A 243 -3.99 16.02 12.52
C ASP A 243 -3.40 15.60 11.17
N THR A 244 -3.08 16.55 10.30
CA THR A 244 -2.42 16.26 9.02
C THR A 244 -0.99 15.73 9.25
N ILE A 245 -0.43 15.06 8.25
CA ILE A 245 0.96 14.60 8.33
C ILE A 245 1.91 15.76 8.56
N ASP A 246 1.73 16.88 7.87
CA ASP A 246 2.57 18.08 7.99
C ASP A 246 2.40 18.81 9.33
N ASN A 247 1.40 18.45 10.11
CA ASN A 247 1.14 18.92 11.46
C ASN A 247 1.36 17.82 12.52
N ASP A 248 2.27 16.89 12.27
CA ASP A 248 2.66 15.84 13.23
C ASP A 248 1.51 14.91 13.66
N GLY A 249 0.53 14.64 12.79
CA GLY A 249 -0.68 13.90 13.15
C GLY A 249 -0.41 12.52 13.75
N VAL A 250 0.52 11.75 13.19
CA VAL A 250 0.91 10.44 13.74
C VAL A 250 1.51 10.59 15.14
N ALA A 251 2.47 11.51 15.31
CA ALA A 251 3.14 11.71 16.58
C ALA A 251 2.15 12.12 17.69
N LYS A 252 1.28 13.08 17.42
CA LYS A 252 0.25 13.54 18.36
C LYS A 252 -0.69 12.41 18.79
N MET A 253 -1.13 11.57 17.86
CA MET A 253 -2.02 10.45 18.18
C MET A 253 -1.33 9.40 19.04
N LEU A 254 -0.10 9.01 18.70
CA LEU A 254 0.68 8.02 19.45
C LEU A 254 1.04 8.52 20.86
N GLU A 255 1.40 9.79 21.02
CA GLU A 255 1.64 10.40 22.33
C GLU A 255 0.39 10.33 23.21
N LYS A 256 -0.76 10.72 22.65
CA LYS A 256 -2.03 10.72 23.36
C LYS A 256 -2.51 9.33 23.77
N THR A 257 -2.28 8.31 22.96
CA THR A 257 -2.91 6.99 23.10
C THR A 257 -2.02 5.92 23.71
N ILE A 258 -0.71 6.01 23.53
CA ILE A 258 0.25 4.95 23.92
C ILE A 258 1.30 5.44 24.90
N LEU A 259 1.73 6.70 24.80
CA LEU A 259 2.83 7.20 25.62
C LEU A 259 2.38 7.87 26.92
N ASN A 260 1.19 8.46 26.94
CA ASN A 260 0.53 8.97 28.14
C ASN A 260 -0.39 7.92 28.73
#